data_1260f61045c2cfc1e27de62bb6046ab4
#
_entry.id   1260f61045c2cfc1e27de62bb6046ab4
#
_cell.length_a   1.000
_cell.length_b   1.000
_cell.length_c   1.000
_cell.angle_alpha   90.00
_cell.angle_beta   90.00
_cell.angle_gamma   90.00
#
_symmetry.space_group_name_H-M   'P 1'
#
loop_
_entity.id
_entity.type
_entity.pdbx_description
1 polymer ?
#
loop_
_entity_poly.entity_id
_entity_poly.type
_entity_poly.pdbx_seq_one_letter_code
_entity_poly.pdbx_strand_id
1 'polypeptide(L)' 'MDDTLQRLLEAEVRAEKIAQQAEAEQDNIIQGALMEARAEEERFI' A
#
# COMPACT_ATOMS: atom_id res chain seq x y z
N MET A 1 -4.16 -23.97 28.21
CA MET A 1 -4.58 -22.59 27.98
C MET A 1 -5.02 -22.38 26.54
N ASP A 2 -6.09 -21.65 26.39
CA ASP A 2 -6.63 -21.37 25.07
C ASP A 2 -5.88 -20.21 24.44
N ASP A 3 -5.27 -20.40 23.29
CA ASP A 3 -4.53 -19.38 22.58
C ASP A 3 -5.35 -18.78 21.42
N THR A 4 -6.65 -19.06 21.37
CA THR A 4 -7.53 -18.59 20.31
C THR A 4 -7.56 -17.08 20.19
N LEU A 5 -7.64 -16.40 21.33
CA LEU A 5 -7.65 -14.94 21.36
C LEU A 5 -6.36 -14.36 20.81
N GLN A 6 -5.24 -14.96 21.19
CA GLN A 6 -3.94 -14.51 20.71
C GLN A 6 -3.80 -14.69 19.21
N ARG A 7 -4.31 -15.81 18.69
CA ARG A 7 -4.29 -16.08 17.25
C ARG A 7 -5.14 -15.07 16.48
N LEU A 8 -6.28 -14.70 17.04
CA LEU A 8 -7.13 -13.69 16.45
C LEU A 8 -6.44 -12.33 16.39
N LEU A 9 -5.80 -11.95 17.49
CA LEU A 9 -5.08 -10.68 17.55
C LEU A 9 -3.93 -10.66 16.55
N GLU A 10 -3.19 -11.73 16.44
CA GLU A 10 -2.10 -11.84 15.48
C GLU A 10 -2.59 -11.78 14.05
N ALA A 11 -3.71 -12.44 13.78
CA ALA A 11 -4.32 -12.40 12.44
C ALA A 11 -4.76 -10.98 12.08
N GLU A 12 -5.31 -10.26 13.04
CA GLU A 12 -5.74 -8.88 12.82
C GLU A 12 -4.56 -7.97 12.53
N VAL A 13 -3.47 -8.14 13.28
CA VAL A 13 -2.25 -7.35 13.06
C VAL A 13 -1.68 -7.62 11.67
N ARG A 14 -1.67 -8.89 11.24
CA ARG A 14 -1.20 -9.25 9.90
C ARG A 14 -2.09 -8.64 8.82
N ALA A 15 -3.40 -8.68 9.02
CA ALA A 15 -4.34 -8.12 8.07
C ALA A 15 -4.16 -6.62 7.92
N GLU A 16 -3.96 -5.92 9.03
CA GLU A 16 -3.72 -4.49 9.03
C GLU A 16 -2.41 -4.14 8.31
N LYS A 17 -1.37 -4.93 8.55
CA LYS A 17 -0.09 -4.73 7.90
C LYS A 17 -0.21 -4.90 6.38
N ILE A 18 -0.95 -5.90 5.94
CA ILE A 18 -1.19 -6.12 4.52
C ILE A 18 -1.93 -4.93 3.91
N ALA A 19 -2.95 -4.43 4.60
CA ALA A 19 -3.71 -3.27 4.13
C ALA A 19 -2.83 -2.02 4.01
N GLN A 20 -1.97 -1.78 5.00
CA GLN A 20 -1.05 -0.65 4.98
C GLN A 20 -0.05 -0.77 3.84
N GLN A 21 0.48 -1.96 3.60
CA GLN A 21 1.40 -2.19 2.51
C GLN A 21 0.74 -1.99 1.15
N ALA A 22 -0.51 -2.44 1.01
CA ALA A 22 -1.27 -2.25 -0.23
C ALA A 22 -1.52 -0.78 -0.50
N GLU A 23 -1.84 0.00 0.54
CA GLU A 23 -2.06 1.43 0.42
C GLU A 23 -0.78 2.16 0.00
N ALA A 24 0.34 1.81 0.62
CA ALA A 24 1.62 2.39 0.26
C ALA A 24 1.99 2.08 -1.19
N GLU A 25 1.74 0.86 -1.63
CA GLU A 25 1.99 0.46 -3.00
C GLU A 25 1.11 1.22 -3.98
N GLN A 26 -0.15 1.42 -3.63
CA GLN A 26 -1.08 2.21 -4.43
C GLN A 26 -0.59 3.65 -4.58
N ASP A 27 -0.14 4.26 -3.49
CA ASP A 27 0.39 5.62 -3.52
C ASP A 27 1.62 5.71 -4.43
N ASN A 28 2.50 4.73 -4.36
CA ASN A 28 3.68 4.69 -5.21
C ASN A 28 3.31 4.60 -6.69
N ILE A 29 2.32 3.80 -7.02
CA ILE A 29 1.84 3.66 -8.40
C ILE A 29 1.28 4.98 -8.90
N ILE A 30 0.47 5.63 -8.09
CA ILE A 30 -0.14 6.92 -8.45
C ILE A 30 0.93 7.98 -8.65
N GLN A 31 1.89 8.07 -7.73
CA GLN A 31 2.97 9.04 -7.83
C GLN A 31 3.83 8.79 -9.06
N GLY A 32 4.12 7.53 -9.35
CA GLY A 32 4.87 7.18 -10.55
C GLY A 32 4.14 7.58 -11.83
N ALA A 33 2.83 7.35 -11.87
CA ALA A 33 2.02 7.73 -13.02
C ALA A 33 1.98 9.24 -13.21
N LEU A 34 1.89 10.00 -12.11
CA LEU A 34 1.91 11.46 -12.18
C LEU A 34 3.24 11.98 -12.70
N MET A 35 4.33 11.42 -12.22
CA MET A 35 5.66 11.82 -12.68
C MET A 35 5.85 11.53 -14.16
N GLU A 36 5.35 10.39 -14.62
CA GLU A 36 5.40 10.02 -16.02
C GLU A 36 4.60 10.97 -16.89
N ALA A 37 3.40 11.31 -16.44
CA ALA A 37 2.54 12.25 -17.16
C ALA A 37 3.16 13.63 -17.27
N ARG A 38 3.80 14.11 -16.21
CA ARG A 38 4.48 15.40 -16.22
C ARG A 38 5.68 15.40 -17.16
N ALA A 39 6.42 14.31 -17.18
CA ALA A 39 7.55 14.17 -18.09
C ALA A 39 7.09 14.20 -19.56
N GLU A 40 5.94 13.56 -19.84
CA GLU A 40 5.34 13.60 -21.16
C GLU A 40 4.96 15.02 -21.58
N GLU A 41 4.33 15.76 -20.66
CA GLU A 41 3.95 17.16 -20.93
C GLU A 41 5.16 18.02 -21.27
N GLU A 42 6.25 17.85 -20.54
CA GLU A 42 7.47 18.63 -20.76
C GLU A 42 8.10 18.37 -22.13
N ARG A 43 7.90 17.18 -22.68
CA ARG A 43 8.45 16.85 -23.99
C ARG A 43 7.76 17.57 -25.14
N PHE A 44 6.54 17.99 -24.91
CA PHE A 44 5.72 18.57 -25.98
C PHE A 44 5.59 20.09 -25.90
N ILE A 45 6.32 20.70 -25.02
CA ILE A 45 6.37 22.17 -24.94
C ILE A 45 7.39 22.76 -25.95
#